data_d9cda48cc318b9e9efe55b15b3239a74
#
_entry.id   d9cda48cc318b9e9efe55b15b3239a74
#
_cell.length_a   1.000
_cell.length_b   1.000
_cell.length_c   1.000
_cell.angle_alpha   90.00
_cell.angle_beta   90.00
_cell.angle_gamma   90.00
#
_symmetry.space_group_name_H-M   'P 1'
#
loop_
_entity.id
_entity.type
_entity.pdbx_description
1 polymer ?
#
loop_
_entity_poly.entity_id
_entity_poly.type
_entity_poly.pdbx_seq_one_letter_code
_entity_poly.pdbx_strand_id
1 'polypeptide(L)'
;FQAEDGIRDQPRSRGLGDVYKRQILYLGCTSLILLMNFSEIPGAFILIIDSAFNGVAAGGGFAGSTLILALRMGVARGIFSNEAGLGSAPIAHAAAVTNDPVKQGSIAMLGTFIDTLIICTMTGLVLVVSGAWKGEAAGAAMTLMAFNANLPFGESLLTVCIVLFAFTSMLGWSYYGERCAEFLIGPKIFVPFRVLWVIGIFFGTQLSLGMVWKISDLLNRLMAFPNLVALILLSPVVFKLTREYGREEFTTAVKESEKSA
;
A
#
# COMPACT_ATOMS: atom_id res chain seq x y z
N PHE A 1 -27.83 -3.99 -9.58
CA PHE A 1 -26.69 -4.92 -9.73
C PHE A 1 -26.80 -5.93 -8.59
N GLN A 2 -27.38 -7.08 -8.87
CA GLN A 2 -27.54 -8.16 -7.90
C GLN A 2 -26.23 -8.96 -7.85
N ALA A 3 -25.38 -8.65 -6.88
CA ALA A 3 -24.19 -9.42 -6.55
C ALA A 3 -24.44 -10.34 -5.33
N GLU A 4 -25.67 -10.85 -5.15
CA GLU A 4 -26.02 -11.55 -3.92
C GLU A 4 -25.60 -13.03 -3.89
N ASP A 5 -25.46 -13.71 -5.03
CA ASP A 5 -25.25 -15.15 -5.04
C ASP A 5 -23.79 -15.64 -5.15
N GLY A 6 -22.86 -14.77 -5.56
CA GLY A 6 -21.44 -15.16 -5.70
C GLY A 6 -20.57 -14.93 -4.46
N ILE A 7 -21.07 -14.24 -3.44
CA ILE A 7 -20.29 -13.80 -2.28
C ILE A 7 -20.36 -14.78 -1.09
N ARG A 8 -21.33 -15.70 -1.08
CA ARG A 8 -21.56 -16.59 0.08
C ARG A 8 -20.50 -17.67 0.29
N ASP A 9 -19.75 -18.07 -0.73
CA ASP A 9 -18.84 -19.22 -0.67
C ASP A 9 -17.35 -18.88 -0.58
N GLN A 10 -16.97 -17.61 -0.36
CA GLN A 10 -15.57 -17.29 -0.12
C GLN A 10 -15.19 -17.54 1.34
N PRO A 11 -14.04 -18.19 1.61
CA PRO A 11 -13.54 -18.41 2.97
C PRO A 11 -13.13 -17.08 3.61
N ARG A 12 -14.14 -16.36 4.12
CA ARG A 12 -14.05 -14.99 4.65
C ARG A 12 -13.13 -14.80 5.86
N SER A 13 -12.77 -15.86 6.55
CA SER A 13 -12.13 -15.73 7.86
C SER A 13 -10.65 -16.11 7.90
N ARG A 14 -10.17 -16.93 6.98
CA ARG A 14 -8.77 -17.41 7.01
C ARG A 14 -7.77 -16.45 6.36
N GLY A 15 -8.11 -15.81 5.25
CA GLY A 15 -7.19 -14.91 4.54
C GLY A 15 -6.90 -13.60 5.28
N LEU A 16 -7.90 -12.97 5.89
CA LEU A 16 -7.73 -11.72 6.64
C LEU A 16 -6.90 -11.90 7.92
N GLY A 17 -7.10 -13.00 8.65
CA GLY A 17 -6.33 -13.28 9.86
C GLY A 17 -4.83 -13.41 9.60
N ASP A 18 -4.44 -13.96 8.47
CA ASP A 18 -3.03 -14.16 8.13
C ASP A 18 -2.36 -12.85 7.64
N VAL A 19 -3.12 -11.94 7.02
CA VAL A 19 -2.65 -10.60 6.66
C VAL A 19 -2.27 -9.80 7.90
N TYR A 20 -3.11 -9.78 8.93
CA TYR A 20 -2.82 -9.06 10.17
C TYR A 20 -1.66 -9.68 10.96
N LYS A 21 -1.57 -11.00 11.05
CA LYS A 21 -0.48 -11.67 11.77
C LYS A 21 0.90 -11.33 11.21
N ARG A 22 1.06 -11.35 9.89
CA ARG A 22 2.33 -10.98 9.25
C ARG A 22 2.69 -9.51 9.44
N GLN A 23 1.68 -8.63 9.40
CA GLN A 23 1.87 -7.19 9.61
C GLN A 23 2.29 -6.90 11.05
N ILE A 24 1.70 -7.59 12.02
CA ILE A 24 2.10 -7.52 13.43
C ILE A 24 3.55 -8.01 13.62
N LEU A 25 3.95 -9.10 12.97
CA LEU A 25 5.32 -9.60 13.03
C LEU A 25 6.31 -8.56 12.48
N TYR A 26 6.04 -8.00 11.32
CA TYR A 26 6.88 -6.96 10.71
C TYR A 26 6.96 -5.71 11.58
N LEU A 27 5.81 -5.21 12.04
CA LEU A 27 5.74 -4.06 12.95
C LEU A 27 6.45 -4.32 14.27
N GLY A 28 6.34 -5.53 14.81
CA GLY A 28 7.05 -5.91 16.03
C GLY A 28 8.56 -5.87 15.86
N CYS A 29 9.08 -6.44 14.77
CA CYS A 29 10.51 -6.41 14.47
C CYS A 29 11.02 -4.99 14.21
N THR A 30 10.31 -4.19 13.40
CA THR A 30 10.70 -2.80 13.14
C THR A 30 10.65 -1.94 14.40
N SER A 31 9.62 -2.11 15.23
CA SER A 31 9.51 -1.42 16.53
C SER A 31 10.68 -1.78 17.45
N LEU A 32 11.05 -3.04 17.51
CA LEU A 32 12.17 -3.50 18.34
C LEU A 32 13.49 -2.87 17.89
N ILE A 33 13.77 -2.85 16.58
CA ILE A 33 14.97 -2.18 16.04
C ILE A 33 14.99 -0.71 16.41
N LEU A 34 13.87 0.00 16.25
CA LEU A 34 13.77 1.42 16.56
C LEU A 34 13.91 1.68 18.06
N LEU A 35 13.38 0.83 18.92
CA LEU A 35 13.55 0.94 20.38
C LEU A 35 15.00 0.74 20.79
N MET A 36 15.70 -0.23 20.19
CA MET A 36 17.13 -0.47 20.47
C MET A 36 18.02 0.70 20.03
N ASN A 37 17.60 1.45 19.02
CA ASN A 37 18.33 2.59 18.47
C ASN A 37 17.58 3.92 18.70
N PHE A 38 16.85 4.03 19.80
CA PHE A 38 15.96 5.17 20.05
C PHE A 38 16.68 6.54 20.01
N SER A 39 17.91 6.60 20.51
CA SER A 39 18.73 7.82 20.50
C SER A 39 19.08 8.33 19.10
N GLU A 40 19.08 7.48 18.09
CA GLU A 40 19.43 7.83 16.71
C GLU A 40 18.22 8.31 15.88
N ILE A 41 16.99 8.04 16.35
CA ILE A 41 15.76 8.38 15.63
C ILE A 41 15.67 9.88 15.31
N PRO A 42 15.91 10.84 16.24
CA PRO A 42 15.84 12.25 15.93
C PRO A 42 16.83 12.66 14.84
N GLY A 43 18.07 12.14 14.88
CA GLY A 43 19.10 12.37 13.88
C GLY A 43 18.70 11.81 12.51
N ALA A 44 18.08 10.62 12.48
CA ALA A 44 17.58 10.03 11.25
C ALA A 44 16.44 10.85 10.62
N PHE A 45 15.51 11.37 11.41
CA PHE A 45 14.47 12.28 10.93
C PHE A 45 15.05 13.56 10.33
N ILE A 46 15.98 14.21 11.03
CA ILE A 46 16.64 15.42 10.55
C ILE A 46 17.36 15.12 9.23
N LEU A 47 18.08 14.01 9.15
CA LEU A 47 18.78 13.60 7.95
C LEU A 47 17.83 13.39 6.76
N ILE A 48 16.68 12.74 6.97
CA ILE A 48 15.67 12.53 5.91
C ILE A 48 15.12 13.87 5.42
N ILE A 49 14.73 14.76 6.33
CA ILE A 49 14.15 16.07 6.00
C ILE A 49 15.21 16.96 5.33
N ASP A 50 16.40 17.03 5.91
CA ASP A 50 17.51 17.84 5.36
C ASP A 50 17.90 17.37 3.96
N SER A 51 18.01 16.04 3.76
CA SER A 51 18.33 15.48 2.45
C SER A 51 17.22 15.69 1.42
N ALA A 52 15.95 15.78 1.85
CA ALA A 52 14.83 16.03 0.95
C ALA A 52 14.81 17.49 0.45
N PHE A 53 15.16 18.46 1.31
CA PHE A 53 15.07 19.89 0.99
C PHE A 53 16.40 20.52 0.60
N ASN A 54 17.48 20.14 1.27
CA ASN A 54 18.81 20.68 1.02
C ASN A 54 19.67 19.76 0.15
N GLY A 55 19.15 18.60 -0.19
CA GLY A 55 19.62 17.53 -1.05
C GLY A 55 21.08 17.62 -1.50
N VAL A 56 21.89 16.62 -1.59
CA VAL A 56 23.33 16.59 -1.93
C VAL A 56 23.74 17.62 -3.00
N ALA A 57 23.38 18.88 -2.78
CA ALA A 57 23.76 20.05 -3.56
C ALA A 57 25.23 20.43 -3.32
N ALA A 58 25.93 19.81 -2.40
CA ALA A 58 27.30 20.07 -2.06
C ALA A 58 28.31 19.65 -3.14
N GLY A 59 27.87 19.06 -4.24
CA GLY A 59 28.73 18.59 -5.32
C GLY A 59 28.60 19.31 -6.68
N GLY A 60 27.95 20.49 -6.74
CA GLY A 60 27.97 21.32 -7.96
C GLY A 60 26.81 21.06 -8.94
N GLY A 61 25.97 22.05 -9.10
CA GLY A 61 25.18 22.28 -10.33
C GLY A 61 23.88 21.48 -10.54
N PHE A 62 23.55 20.47 -9.73
CA PHE A 62 22.42 19.56 -9.95
C PHE A 62 21.35 19.51 -8.84
N ALA A 63 21.36 20.45 -7.90
CA ALA A 63 20.45 20.44 -6.74
C ALA A 63 18.95 20.34 -7.11
N GLY A 64 18.51 21.08 -8.12
CA GLY A 64 17.12 21.05 -8.56
C GLY A 64 16.70 19.71 -9.18
N SER A 65 17.58 19.04 -9.90
CA SER A 65 17.29 17.76 -10.54
C SER A 65 17.18 16.61 -9.53
N THR A 66 17.95 16.62 -8.45
CA THR A 66 17.88 15.60 -7.39
C THR A 66 16.62 15.74 -6.56
N LEU A 67 16.18 16.96 -6.24
CA LEU A 67 14.91 17.20 -5.54
C LEU A 67 13.71 16.73 -6.38
N ILE A 68 13.68 17.10 -7.66
CA ILE A 68 12.60 16.65 -8.57
C ILE A 68 12.60 15.13 -8.70
N LEU A 69 13.76 14.50 -8.78
CA LEU A 69 13.87 13.04 -8.85
C LEU A 69 13.38 12.39 -7.55
N ALA A 70 13.77 12.89 -6.39
CA ALA A 70 13.35 12.40 -5.09
C ALA A 70 11.82 12.52 -4.92
N LEU A 71 11.26 13.70 -5.25
CA LEU A 71 9.81 13.93 -5.23
C LEU A 71 9.09 12.97 -6.19
N ARG A 72 9.58 12.85 -7.43
CA ARG A 72 8.99 11.97 -8.44
C ARG A 72 9.01 10.50 -7.99
N MET A 73 10.13 10.02 -7.45
CA MET A 73 10.25 8.65 -6.96
C MET A 73 9.41 8.42 -5.71
N GLY A 74 9.41 9.35 -4.75
CA GLY A 74 8.59 9.26 -3.54
C GLY A 74 7.09 9.20 -3.86
N VAL A 75 6.60 10.10 -4.73
CA VAL A 75 5.20 10.09 -5.17
C VAL A 75 4.87 8.81 -5.92
N ALA A 76 5.72 8.37 -6.86
CA ALA A 76 5.48 7.15 -7.64
C ALA A 76 5.41 5.91 -6.74
N ARG A 77 6.32 5.78 -5.77
CA ARG A 77 6.34 4.65 -4.83
C ARG A 77 5.20 4.71 -3.81
N GLY A 78 4.84 5.90 -3.31
CA GLY A 78 3.69 6.09 -2.43
C GLY A 78 2.36 5.74 -3.12
N ILE A 79 2.13 6.20 -4.33
CA ILE A 79 0.95 5.83 -5.13
C ILE A 79 0.90 4.32 -5.37
N PHE A 80 2.05 3.70 -5.68
CA PHE A 80 2.14 2.26 -5.90
C PHE A 80 1.76 1.45 -4.66
N SER A 81 2.28 1.83 -3.48
CA SER A 81 2.01 1.14 -2.21
C SER A 81 0.56 1.27 -1.77
N ASN A 82 0.00 2.48 -1.89
CA ASN A 82 -1.36 2.79 -1.44
C ASN A 82 -2.45 2.44 -2.45
N GLU A 83 -2.07 2.09 -3.68
CA GLU A 83 -3.00 1.95 -4.81
C GLU A 83 -3.86 3.21 -5.03
N ALA A 84 -3.38 4.38 -4.57
CA ALA A 84 -4.13 5.63 -4.56
C ALA A 84 -4.34 6.15 -5.99
N GLY A 85 -5.59 6.30 -6.38
CA GLY A 85 -5.95 6.79 -7.71
C GLY A 85 -5.77 5.76 -8.83
N LEU A 86 -5.43 4.50 -8.54
CA LEU A 86 -5.27 3.43 -9.55
C LEU A 86 -6.59 2.72 -9.89
N GLY A 87 -7.61 2.81 -9.03
CA GLY A 87 -8.90 2.13 -9.21
C GLY A 87 -8.91 0.67 -8.75
N SER A 88 -7.81 0.13 -8.23
CA SER A 88 -7.72 -1.24 -7.71
C SER A 88 -8.29 -1.38 -6.30
N ALA A 89 -7.99 -0.44 -5.41
CA ALA A 89 -8.49 -0.46 -4.02
C ALA A 89 -10.03 -0.60 -3.92
N PRO A 90 -10.85 0.10 -4.71
CA PRO A 90 -12.31 -0.09 -4.72
C PRO A 90 -12.77 -1.50 -5.01
N ILE A 91 -12.02 -2.30 -5.77
CA ILE A 91 -12.35 -3.70 -6.08
C ILE A 91 -12.33 -4.55 -4.80
N ALA A 92 -11.32 -4.35 -3.95
CA ALA A 92 -11.25 -5.02 -2.65
C ALA A 92 -12.34 -4.53 -1.69
N HIS A 93 -12.56 -3.21 -1.63
CA HIS A 93 -13.54 -2.61 -0.74
C HIS A 93 -14.99 -2.89 -1.14
N ALA A 94 -15.26 -3.18 -2.41
CA ALA A 94 -16.57 -3.61 -2.89
C ALA A 94 -17.01 -4.96 -2.31
N ALA A 95 -16.09 -5.79 -1.81
CA ALA A 95 -16.40 -7.04 -1.13
C ALA A 95 -16.81 -6.85 0.35
N ALA A 96 -16.80 -5.64 0.88
CA ALA A 96 -17.20 -5.35 2.25
C ALA A 96 -18.71 -5.49 2.44
N VAL A 97 -19.10 -6.05 3.60
CA VAL A 97 -20.50 -6.22 3.96
C VAL A 97 -20.97 -4.96 4.69
N THR A 98 -21.23 -3.91 3.93
CA THR A 98 -21.76 -2.64 4.44
C THR A 98 -22.63 -1.97 3.39
N ASN A 99 -23.66 -1.27 3.82
CA ASN A 99 -24.51 -0.43 2.96
C ASN A 99 -24.13 1.05 3.04
N ASP A 100 -23.11 1.38 3.83
CA ASP A 100 -22.66 2.76 4.05
C ASP A 100 -21.34 3.02 3.30
N PRO A 101 -21.39 3.70 2.15
CA PRO A 101 -20.19 3.97 1.35
C PRO A 101 -19.23 4.96 2.04
N VAL A 102 -19.73 5.87 2.88
CA VAL A 102 -18.89 6.86 3.58
C VAL A 102 -18.07 6.17 4.67
N LYS A 103 -18.70 5.29 5.45
CA LYS A 103 -18.03 4.50 6.46
C LYS A 103 -16.96 3.57 5.83
N GLN A 104 -17.29 2.92 4.71
CA GLN A 104 -16.31 2.09 4.02
C GLN A 104 -15.15 2.91 3.44
N GLY A 105 -15.42 4.09 2.90
CA GLY A 105 -14.38 5.03 2.45
C GLY A 105 -13.44 5.46 3.58
N SER A 106 -13.99 5.74 4.77
CA SER A 106 -13.19 6.08 5.96
C SER A 106 -12.28 4.93 6.40
N ILE A 107 -12.77 3.69 6.34
CA ILE A 107 -11.95 2.48 6.62
C ILE A 107 -10.83 2.33 5.58
N ALA A 108 -11.10 2.60 4.30
CA ALA A 108 -10.08 2.57 3.26
C ALA A 108 -8.99 3.62 3.48
N MET A 109 -9.36 4.83 3.90
CA MET A 109 -8.40 5.89 4.27
C MET A 109 -7.51 5.48 5.44
N LEU A 110 -8.06 4.80 6.44
CA LEU A 110 -7.28 4.29 7.58
C LEU A 110 -6.22 3.28 7.12
N GLY A 111 -6.53 2.42 6.16
CA GLY A 111 -5.55 1.50 5.56
C GLY A 111 -4.36 2.23 4.94
N THR A 112 -4.62 3.26 4.14
CA THR A 112 -3.60 4.12 3.54
C THR A 112 -2.76 4.86 4.59
N PHE A 113 -3.40 5.36 5.65
CA PHE A 113 -2.73 6.02 6.76
C PHE A 113 -1.74 5.07 7.45
N ILE A 114 -2.16 3.86 7.79
CA ILE A 114 -1.32 2.86 8.46
C ILE A 114 -0.14 2.47 7.56
N ASP A 115 -0.38 2.20 6.29
CA ASP A 115 0.66 1.79 5.34
C ASP A 115 1.72 2.89 5.18
N THR A 116 1.32 4.10 4.86
CA THR A 116 2.26 5.17 4.50
C THR A 116 2.85 5.86 5.72
N LEU A 117 2.02 6.30 6.67
CA LEU A 117 2.51 7.10 7.80
C LEU A 117 3.12 6.26 8.91
N ILE A 118 2.73 4.99 9.05
CA ILE A 118 3.30 4.13 10.08
C ILE A 118 4.35 3.19 9.46
N ILE A 119 3.95 2.28 8.59
CA ILE A 119 4.83 1.21 8.11
C ILE A 119 5.99 1.75 7.28
N CYS A 120 5.72 2.62 6.30
CA CYS A 120 6.77 3.18 5.46
C CYS A 120 7.72 4.07 6.26
N THR A 121 7.22 4.88 7.20
CA THR A 121 8.06 5.71 8.06
C THR A 121 8.95 4.86 8.96
N MET A 122 8.41 3.84 9.61
CA MET A 122 9.19 2.91 10.43
C MET A 122 10.26 2.20 9.62
N THR A 123 9.92 1.71 8.43
CA THR A 123 10.88 1.07 7.51
C THR A 123 11.98 2.05 7.09
N GLY A 124 11.62 3.26 6.70
CA GLY A 124 12.58 4.31 6.32
C GLY A 124 13.54 4.65 7.47
N LEU A 125 13.02 4.79 8.69
CA LEU A 125 13.84 5.04 9.88
C LEU A 125 14.79 3.87 10.16
N VAL A 126 14.34 2.62 10.07
CA VAL A 126 15.21 1.44 10.24
C VAL A 126 16.35 1.47 9.22
N LEU A 127 16.08 1.78 7.95
CA LEU A 127 17.11 1.86 6.91
C LEU A 127 18.12 2.97 7.17
N VAL A 128 17.66 4.12 7.67
CA VAL A 128 18.54 5.27 7.95
C VAL A 128 19.38 5.03 9.20
N VAL A 129 18.77 4.59 10.29
CA VAL A 129 19.44 4.30 11.57
C VAL A 129 20.47 3.18 11.40
N SER A 130 20.14 2.11 10.66
CA SER A 130 21.09 1.03 10.39
C SER A 130 22.23 1.40 9.45
N GLY A 131 22.15 2.54 8.75
CA GLY A 131 23.12 2.94 7.73
C GLY A 131 23.09 2.09 6.44
N ALA A 132 22.13 1.16 6.29
CA ALA A 132 22.04 0.26 5.15
C ALA A 132 21.85 1.01 3.81
N TRP A 133 21.27 2.22 3.85
CA TRP A 133 21.07 3.08 2.68
C TRP A 133 22.38 3.60 2.05
N LYS A 134 23.50 3.53 2.78
CA LYS A 134 24.83 3.98 2.27
C LYS A 134 25.50 2.94 1.37
N GLY A 135 25.00 1.70 1.37
CA GLY A 135 25.54 0.61 0.57
C GLY A 135 25.00 0.59 -0.87
N GLU A 136 25.47 -0.35 -1.66
CA GLU A 136 25.02 -0.57 -3.05
C GLU A 136 23.74 -1.41 -3.14
N ALA A 137 23.31 -2.03 -2.04
CA ALA A 137 22.12 -2.85 -2.00
C ALA A 137 20.85 -2.03 -2.24
N ALA A 138 19.91 -2.57 -2.99
CA ALA A 138 18.64 -1.91 -3.31
C ALA A 138 17.43 -2.79 -2.98
N GLY A 139 16.28 -2.15 -2.72
CA GLY A 139 15.03 -2.84 -2.48
C GLY A 139 15.06 -3.76 -1.26
N ALA A 140 14.57 -4.98 -1.41
CA ALA A 140 14.49 -5.96 -0.31
C ALA A 140 15.86 -6.32 0.28
N ALA A 141 16.92 -6.36 -0.53
CA ALA A 141 18.27 -6.68 -0.05
C ALA A 141 18.78 -5.62 0.95
N MET A 142 18.51 -4.34 0.72
CA MET A 142 18.85 -3.27 1.67
C MET A 142 18.13 -3.46 3.01
N THR A 143 16.85 -3.82 2.97
CA THR A 143 16.07 -4.06 4.19
C THR A 143 16.57 -5.30 4.93
N LEU A 144 16.92 -6.39 4.21
CA LEU A 144 17.52 -7.59 4.81
C LEU A 144 18.83 -7.25 5.55
N MET A 145 19.70 -6.46 4.94
CA MET A 145 20.94 -5.98 5.59
C MET A 145 20.66 -5.18 6.85
N ALA A 146 19.68 -4.27 6.82
CA ALA A 146 19.30 -3.46 7.96
C ALA A 146 18.79 -4.31 9.14
N PHE A 147 17.97 -5.31 8.86
CA PHE A 147 17.45 -6.22 9.89
C PHE A 147 18.53 -7.13 10.45
N ASN A 148 19.39 -7.67 9.59
CA ASN A 148 20.48 -8.55 10.02
C ASN A 148 21.52 -7.83 10.89
N ALA A 149 21.76 -6.56 10.63
CA ALA A 149 22.68 -5.74 11.43
C ALA A 149 22.14 -5.44 12.85
N ASN A 150 20.81 -5.45 13.05
CA ASN A 150 20.18 -5.01 14.29
C ASN A 150 19.52 -6.13 15.11
N LEU A 151 19.18 -7.25 14.49
CA LEU A 151 18.47 -8.34 15.17
C LEU A 151 19.17 -9.68 14.95
N PRO A 152 19.32 -10.51 16.00
CA PRO A 152 19.69 -11.90 15.83
C PRO A 152 18.61 -12.59 14.97
N PHE A 153 19.02 -13.31 13.92
CA PHE A 153 18.13 -13.90 12.92
C PHE A 153 17.27 -12.91 12.14
N GLY A 154 17.62 -11.61 12.11
CA GLY A 154 16.86 -10.56 11.43
C GLY A 154 16.62 -10.84 9.95
N GLU A 155 17.62 -11.38 9.26
CA GLU A 155 17.49 -11.79 7.85
C GLU A 155 16.43 -12.90 7.66
N SER A 156 16.45 -13.93 8.50
CA SER A 156 15.46 -15.03 8.42
C SER A 156 14.06 -14.56 8.73
N LEU A 157 13.90 -13.73 9.76
CA LEU A 157 12.61 -13.16 10.15
C LEU A 157 12.02 -12.31 9.01
N LEU A 158 12.84 -11.42 8.45
CA LEU A 158 12.39 -10.56 7.36
C LEU A 158 12.13 -11.35 6.08
N THR A 159 12.93 -12.38 5.79
CA THR A 159 12.70 -13.25 4.63
C THR A 159 11.32 -13.91 4.71
N VAL A 160 10.93 -14.44 5.86
CA VAL A 160 9.59 -14.98 6.06
C VAL A 160 8.52 -13.91 5.82
N CYS A 161 8.70 -12.70 6.35
CA CYS A 161 7.78 -11.60 6.10
C CYS A 161 7.67 -11.27 4.61
N ILE A 162 8.79 -11.14 3.90
CA ILE A 162 8.82 -10.82 2.47
C ILE A 162 8.10 -11.90 1.65
N VAL A 163 8.36 -13.18 1.92
CA VAL A 163 7.70 -14.30 1.22
C VAL A 163 6.18 -14.23 1.43
N LEU A 164 5.74 -14.03 2.66
CA LEU A 164 4.31 -13.88 2.98
C LEU A 164 3.69 -12.64 2.32
N PHE A 165 4.38 -11.51 2.33
CA PHE A 165 3.91 -10.28 1.66
C PHE A 165 3.83 -10.48 0.14
N ALA A 166 4.84 -11.05 -0.49
CA ALA A 166 4.84 -11.32 -1.92
C ALA A 166 3.70 -12.26 -2.32
N PHE A 167 3.53 -13.37 -1.59
CA PHE A 167 2.48 -14.33 -1.87
C PHE A 167 1.07 -13.71 -1.78
N THR A 168 0.79 -12.97 -0.70
CA THR A 168 -0.53 -12.34 -0.55
C THR A 168 -0.77 -11.19 -1.51
N SER A 169 0.28 -10.45 -1.91
CA SER A 169 0.17 -9.43 -2.96
C SER A 169 -0.16 -10.06 -4.31
N MET A 170 0.49 -11.19 -4.65
CA MET A 170 0.16 -11.93 -5.87
C MET A 170 -1.30 -12.42 -5.88
N LEU A 171 -1.82 -12.87 -4.73
CA LEU A 171 -3.22 -13.28 -4.61
C LEU A 171 -4.18 -12.08 -4.75
N GLY A 172 -3.87 -10.96 -4.12
CA GLY A 172 -4.67 -9.74 -4.21
C GLY A 172 -4.76 -9.21 -5.64
N TRP A 173 -3.63 -9.08 -6.30
CA TRP A 173 -3.59 -8.62 -7.70
C TRP A 173 -4.23 -9.61 -8.67
N SER A 174 -4.11 -10.92 -8.42
CA SER A 174 -4.86 -11.93 -9.17
C SER A 174 -6.37 -11.72 -9.05
N TYR A 175 -6.85 -11.47 -7.85
CA TYR A 175 -8.26 -11.19 -7.60
C TYR A 175 -8.75 -9.95 -8.34
N TYR A 176 -7.98 -8.84 -8.29
CA TYR A 176 -8.34 -7.62 -9.02
C TYR A 176 -8.43 -7.86 -10.52
N GLY A 177 -7.42 -8.50 -11.09
CA GLY A 177 -7.41 -8.82 -12.53
C GLY A 177 -8.53 -9.77 -12.93
N GLU A 178 -8.82 -10.78 -12.10
CA GLU A 178 -9.91 -11.73 -12.32
C GLU A 178 -11.27 -11.03 -12.34
N ARG A 179 -11.53 -10.10 -11.39
CA ARG A 179 -12.76 -9.30 -11.36
C ARG A 179 -12.90 -8.37 -12.57
N CYS A 180 -11.83 -7.73 -12.98
CA CYS A 180 -11.84 -6.91 -14.20
C CYS A 180 -12.09 -7.75 -15.45
N ALA A 181 -11.46 -8.91 -15.57
CA ALA A 181 -11.64 -9.81 -16.69
C ALA A 181 -13.07 -10.40 -16.75
N GLU A 182 -13.62 -10.75 -15.60
CA GLU A 182 -15.03 -11.19 -15.47
C GLU A 182 -15.99 -10.11 -15.92
N PHE A 183 -15.77 -8.85 -15.54
CA PHE A 183 -16.63 -7.75 -15.95
C PHE A 183 -16.62 -7.55 -17.48
N LEU A 184 -15.49 -7.74 -18.14
CA LEU A 184 -15.35 -7.53 -19.60
C LEU A 184 -15.82 -8.71 -20.43
N ILE A 185 -15.58 -9.95 -20.00
CA ILE A 185 -15.71 -11.16 -20.82
C ILE A 185 -16.76 -12.12 -20.24
N GLY A 186 -17.05 -11.98 -18.95
CA GLY A 186 -17.95 -12.87 -18.20
C GLY A 186 -17.23 -14.01 -17.47
N PRO A 187 -17.98 -14.85 -16.69
CA PRO A 187 -17.40 -15.81 -15.76
C PRO A 187 -16.54 -16.91 -16.39
N LYS A 188 -16.68 -17.17 -17.67
CA LYS A 188 -15.86 -18.17 -18.39
C LYS A 188 -14.38 -17.85 -18.44
N ILE A 189 -14.00 -16.60 -18.12
CA ILE A 189 -12.61 -16.13 -18.14
C ILE A 189 -11.78 -16.63 -16.95
N PHE A 190 -12.40 -17.10 -15.86
CA PHE A 190 -11.68 -17.43 -14.63
C PHE A 190 -10.53 -18.42 -14.84
N VAL A 191 -10.78 -19.54 -15.50
CA VAL A 191 -9.74 -20.56 -15.70
C VAL A 191 -8.64 -20.07 -16.65
N PRO A 192 -8.94 -19.55 -17.85
CA PRO A 192 -7.91 -18.96 -18.71
C PRO A 192 -7.10 -17.85 -18.03
N PHE A 193 -7.75 -16.96 -17.29
CA PHE A 193 -7.06 -15.88 -16.58
C PHE A 193 -6.08 -16.42 -15.55
N ARG A 194 -6.49 -17.38 -14.72
CA ARG A 194 -5.60 -17.98 -13.70
C ARG A 194 -4.39 -18.68 -14.31
N VAL A 195 -4.58 -19.36 -15.43
CA VAL A 195 -3.47 -19.99 -16.17
C VAL A 195 -2.50 -18.92 -16.68
N LEU A 196 -3.01 -17.88 -17.32
CA LEU A 196 -2.19 -16.77 -17.80
C LEU A 196 -1.48 -16.04 -16.64
N TRP A 197 -2.14 -15.89 -15.50
CA TRP A 197 -1.56 -15.29 -14.30
C TRP A 197 -0.35 -16.08 -13.79
N VAL A 198 -0.48 -17.40 -13.64
CA VAL A 198 0.62 -18.28 -13.22
C VAL A 198 1.78 -18.24 -14.21
N ILE A 199 1.48 -18.27 -15.50
CA ILE A 199 2.49 -18.12 -16.56
C ILE A 199 3.18 -16.75 -16.44
N GLY A 200 2.42 -15.68 -16.23
CA GLY A 200 2.94 -14.32 -16.02
C GLY A 200 3.87 -14.20 -14.82
N ILE A 201 3.54 -14.86 -13.70
CA ILE A 201 4.42 -14.91 -12.52
C ILE A 201 5.74 -15.57 -12.88
N PHE A 202 5.71 -16.71 -13.56
CA PHE A 202 6.92 -17.42 -13.98
C PHE A 202 7.82 -16.55 -14.86
N PHE A 203 7.28 -15.92 -15.90
CA PHE A 203 8.05 -15.02 -16.75
C PHE A 203 8.52 -13.77 -16.01
N GLY A 204 7.72 -13.25 -15.07
CA GLY A 204 8.09 -12.12 -14.23
C GLY A 204 9.37 -12.36 -13.42
N THR A 205 9.62 -13.59 -12.97
CA THR A 205 10.84 -13.94 -12.22
C THR A 205 12.11 -13.95 -13.10
N GLN A 206 11.96 -14.01 -14.41
CA GLN A 206 13.10 -14.01 -15.34
C GLN A 206 13.52 -12.58 -15.77
N LEU A 207 12.70 -11.59 -15.47
CA LEU A 207 12.99 -10.21 -15.82
C LEU A 207 13.96 -9.57 -14.84
N SER A 208 14.79 -8.64 -15.32
CA SER A 208 15.59 -7.80 -14.42
C SER A 208 14.70 -6.89 -13.58
N LEU A 209 15.10 -6.60 -12.34
CA LEU A 209 14.35 -5.72 -11.42
C LEU A 209 14.03 -4.37 -12.06
N GLY A 210 14.97 -3.78 -12.79
CA GLY A 210 14.75 -2.52 -13.49
C GLY A 210 13.68 -2.58 -14.58
N MET A 211 13.57 -3.72 -15.28
CA MET A 211 12.54 -3.95 -16.29
C MET A 211 11.15 -4.09 -15.64
N VAL A 212 11.07 -4.87 -14.56
CA VAL A 212 9.84 -5.03 -13.78
C VAL A 212 9.31 -3.68 -13.31
N TRP A 213 10.16 -2.82 -12.74
CA TRP A 213 9.76 -1.48 -12.31
C TRP A 213 9.26 -0.60 -13.46
N LYS A 214 9.93 -0.62 -14.62
CA LYS A 214 9.49 0.17 -15.79
C LYS A 214 8.12 -0.27 -16.30
N ILE A 215 7.89 -1.59 -16.38
CA ILE A 215 6.60 -2.14 -16.81
C ILE A 215 5.50 -1.77 -15.80
N SER A 216 5.77 -1.97 -14.50
CA SER A 216 4.82 -1.64 -13.44
C SER A 216 4.45 -0.16 -13.41
N ASP A 217 5.43 0.73 -13.56
CA ASP A 217 5.20 2.18 -13.61
C ASP A 217 4.35 2.58 -14.84
N LEU A 218 4.57 1.93 -15.99
CA LEU A 218 3.77 2.17 -17.18
C LEU A 218 2.32 1.72 -16.98
N LEU A 219 2.12 0.51 -16.48
CA LEU A 219 0.79 -0.06 -16.26
C LEU A 219 0.01 0.74 -15.20
N ASN A 220 0.67 1.17 -14.12
CA ASN A 220 0.05 2.04 -13.11
C ASN A 220 -0.44 3.37 -13.70
N ARG A 221 0.33 3.99 -14.59
CA ARG A 221 -0.10 5.22 -15.27
C ARG A 221 -1.31 4.98 -16.16
N LEU A 222 -1.35 3.85 -16.87
CA LEU A 222 -2.49 3.47 -17.69
C LEU A 222 -3.74 3.18 -16.85
N MET A 223 -3.60 2.63 -15.64
CA MET A 223 -4.70 2.42 -14.71
C MET A 223 -5.17 3.75 -14.09
N ALA A 224 -4.24 4.62 -13.71
CA ALA A 224 -4.56 5.89 -13.06
C ALA A 224 -5.39 6.81 -13.94
N PHE A 225 -5.09 6.89 -15.23
CA PHE A 225 -5.75 7.84 -16.14
C PHE A 225 -7.27 7.69 -16.18
N PRO A 226 -7.85 6.52 -16.52
CA PRO A 226 -9.31 6.37 -16.56
C PRO A 226 -9.95 6.50 -15.18
N ASN A 227 -9.25 6.05 -14.11
CA ASN A 227 -9.78 6.17 -12.77
C ASN A 227 -9.83 7.62 -12.28
N LEU A 228 -8.84 8.45 -12.59
CA LEU A 228 -8.86 9.87 -12.24
C LEU A 228 -10.01 10.60 -12.94
N VAL A 229 -10.29 10.28 -14.21
CA VAL A 229 -11.46 10.80 -14.92
C VAL A 229 -12.75 10.39 -14.20
N ALA A 230 -12.88 9.12 -13.84
CA ALA A 230 -14.04 8.63 -13.08
C ALA A 230 -14.21 9.33 -11.72
N LEU A 231 -13.12 9.55 -10.97
CA LEU A 231 -13.15 10.24 -9.69
C LEU A 231 -13.60 11.70 -9.83
N ILE A 232 -13.16 12.41 -10.88
CA ILE A 232 -13.60 13.78 -11.15
C ILE A 232 -15.11 13.80 -11.44
N LEU A 233 -15.58 12.88 -12.28
CA LEU A 233 -17.01 12.79 -12.64
C LEU A 233 -17.90 12.40 -11.44
N LEU A 234 -17.38 11.55 -10.54
CA LEU A 234 -18.10 11.09 -9.35
C LEU A 234 -17.96 12.04 -8.14
N SER A 235 -17.08 13.04 -8.21
CA SER A 235 -16.84 13.95 -7.07
C SER A 235 -18.12 14.60 -6.51
N PRO A 236 -19.11 15.06 -7.33
CA PRO A 236 -20.34 15.63 -6.78
C PRO A 236 -21.16 14.61 -5.94
N VAL A 237 -21.13 13.33 -6.36
CA VAL A 237 -21.82 12.25 -5.64
C VAL A 237 -21.13 12.01 -4.28
N VAL A 238 -19.80 11.95 -4.27
CA VAL A 238 -19.02 11.79 -3.03
C VAL A 238 -19.31 12.93 -2.05
N PHE A 239 -19.25 14.18 -2.51
CA PHE A 239 -19.57 15.35 -1.67
C PHE A 239 -20.99 15.31 -1.11
N LYS A 240 -21.97 14.91 -1.92
CA LYS A 240 -23.37 14.78 -1.49
C LYS A 240 -23.49 13.73 -0.38
N LEU A 241 -22.99 12.52 -0.61
CA LEU A 241 -23.09 11.42 0.38
C LEU A 241 -22.35 11.73 1.68
N THR A 242 -21.18 12.33 1.61
CA THR A 242 -20.41 12.73 2.81
C THR A 242 -21.15 13.80 3.60
N ARG A 243 -21.81 14.76 2.94
CA ARG A 243 -22.59 15.80 3.61
C ARG A 243 -23.86 15.24 4.25
N GLU A 244 -24.54 14.30 3.61
CA GLU A 244 -25.72 13.64 4.15
C GLU A 244 -25.35 12.82 5.38
N TYR A 245 -24.29 12.04 5.31
CA TYR A 245 -23.75 11.25 6.44
C TYR A 245 -23.43 12.13 7.66
N GLY A 246 -22.69 13.23 7.47
CA GLY A 246 -22.39 14.15 8.56
C GLY A 246 -23.61 14.81 9.21
N ARG A 247 -24.69 15.04 8.45
CA ARG A 247 -25.95 15.55 9.00
C ARG A 247 -26.68 14.50 9.83
N GLU A 248 -26.70 13.26 9.40
CA GLU A 248 -27.35 12.16 10.13
C GLU A 248 -26.62 11.86 11.44
N GLU A 249 -25.28 11.80 11.43
CA GLU A 249 -24.50 11.62 12.65
C GLU A 249 -24.71 12.76 13.64
N PHE A 250 -24.68 14.03 13.18
CA PHE A 250 -24.94 15.20 14.02
C PHE A 250 -26.33 15.14 14.64
N THR A 251 -27.34 14.81 13.86
CA THR A 251 -28.74 14.72 14.34
C THR A 251 -28.92 13.61 15.38
N THR A 252 -28.22 12.49 15.18
CA THR A 252 -28.25 11.35 16.12
C THR A 252 -27.55 11.72 17.43
N ALA A 253 -26.39 12.35 17.37
CA ALA A 253 -25.65 12.79 18.55
C ALA A 253 -26.44 13.83 19.39
N VAL A 254 -27.14 14.76 18.74
CA VAL A 254 -27.99 15.72 19.43
C VAL A 254 -29.16 15.04 20.16
N LYS A 255 -29.84 14.08 19.49
CA LYS A 255 -30.93 13.30 20.11
C LYS A 255 -30.47 12.44 21.29
N GLU A 256 -29.25 11.90 21.24
CA GLU A 256 -28.67 11.14 22.34
C GLU A 256 -28.31 12.04 23.52
N SER A 257 -27.79 13.24 23.27
CA SER A 257 -27.50 14.23 24.31
C SER A 257 -28.75 14.74 25.02
N GLU A 258 -29.85 14.94 24.28
CA GLU A 258 -31.14 15.34 24.83
C GLU A 258 -31.81 14.25 25.69
N LYS A 259 -31.52 12.96 25.42
CA LYS A 259 -32.05 11.84 26.24
C LYS A 259 -31.24 11.60 27.51
N SER A 260 -30.02 12.11 27.59
CA SER A 260 -29.10 11.92 28.73
C SER A 260 -29.12 13.13 29.70
N ALA A 261 -29.80 14.23 29.34
CA ALA A 261 -30.05 15.41 30.14
C ALA A 261 -31.44 15.33 30.80
#